data_f76fffc7bf10986f5bb82e4f80b03e1a
#
_entry.id   f76fffc7bf10986f5bb82e4f80b03e1a
#
_cell.length_a   1.000
_cell.length_b   1.000
_cell.length_c   1.000
_cell.angle_alpha   90.00
_cell.angle_beta   90.00
_cell.angle_gamma   90.00
#
_symmetry.space_group_name_H-M   'P 1'
#
loop_
_entity.id
_entity.type
_entity.pdbx_description
1 polymer ?
#
loop_
_entity_poly.entity_id
_entity_poly.type
_entity_poly.pdbx_seq_one_letter_code
_entity_poly.pdbx_strand_id
1 'polypeptide(L)'
;MKNLLLICLLVSLVSCQGNAQKAKETKTYAVQKSDAEWKAELPEMAYYVLRKAGTERAFSGPLNDNKKTGTYVCAGCQAPLYQSEYKYDSGSGWPSFDRGIDDNLEYDVDYKIGYPRTELKCNKCGGHLGHAFNDGPRETTGMRHCINSAALNFIPADETP
;
A
#
# COMPACT_ATOMS: atom_id res chain seq x y z
N MET A 1 -65.06 -23.01 -46.11
CA MET A 1 -63.66 -22.72 -46.42
C MET A 1 -63.19 -21.63 -45.48
N LYS A 2 -62.64 -21.98 -44.35
CA LYS A 2 -62.22 -21.04 -43.31
C LYS A 2 -60.71 -21.13 -43.12
N ASN A 3 -60.01 -20.10 -43.50
CA ASN A 3 -58.58 -19.99 -43.34
C ASN A 3 -58.24 -19.74 -41.87
N LEU A 4 -57.56 -20.67 -41.26
CA LEU A 4 -57.03 -20.53 -39.90
C LEU A 4 -55.60 -19.98 -39.96
N LEU A 5 -55.45 -18.70 -39.66
CA LEU A 5 -54.14 -18.05 -39.56
C LEU A 5 -53.50 -18.42 -38.22
N LEU A 6 -52.41 -19.22 -38.28
CA LEU A 6 -51.63 -19.58 -37.12
C LEU A 6 -50.58 -18.49 -36.90
N ILE A 7 -50.77 -17.63 -35.88
CA ILE A 7 -49.82 -16.61 -35.49
C ILE A 7 -48.81 -17.25 -34.52
N CYS A 8 -47.60 -17.56 -35.01
CA CYS A 8 -46.49 -17.97 -34.15
C CYS A 8 -45.92 -16.75 -33.43
N LEU A 9 -46.20 -16.67 -32.11
CA LEU A 9 -45.64 -15.67 -31.21
C LEU A 9 -44.21 -16.09 -30.84
N LEU A 10 -43.21 -15.52 -31.47
CA LEU A 10 -41.81 -15.68 -31.13
C LEU A 10 -41.52 -14.84 -29.87
N VAL A 11 -41.49 -15.49 -28.71
CA VAL A 11 -41.03 -14.88 -27.44
C VAL A 11 -39.50 -14.87 -27.48
N SER A 12 -38.92 -13.74 -27.79
CA SER A 12 -37.46 -13.50 -27.67
C SER A 12 -37.10 -13.38 -26.21
N LEU A 13 -36.53 -14.44 -25.63
CA LEU A 13 -35.87 -14.40 -24.33
C LEU A 13 -34.61 -13.54 -24.45
N VAL A 14 -34.70 -12.27 -24.09
CA VAL A 14 -33.54 -11.42 -23.88
C VAL A 14 -32.85 -11.92 -22.60
N SER A 15 -31.83 -12.76 -22.78
CA SER A 15 -30.93 -13.16 -21.70
C SER A 15 -30.10 -11.94 -21.32
N CYS A 16 -30.46 -11.27 -20.23
CA CYS A 16 -29.59 -10.30 -19.56
C CYS A 16 -28.40 -11.08 -19.00
N GLN A 17 -27.31 -11.17 -19.76
CA GLN A 17 -26.01 -11.53 -19.21
C GLN A 17 -25.57 -10.38 -18.30
N GLY A 18 -25.92 -10.50 -17.02
CA GLY A 18 -25.35 -9.66 -15.97
C GLY A 18 -23.83 -9.91 -15.96
N ASN A 19 -23.07 -8.88 -16.32
CA ASN A 19 -21.64 -8.84 -16.00
C ASN A 19 -21.52 -8.93 -14.48
N ALA A 20 -21.34 -10.14 -13.95
CA ALA A 20 -20.91 -10.34 -12.60
C ALA A 20 -19.54 -9.67 -12.47
N GLN A 21 -19.49 -8.46 -11.94
CA GLN A 21 -18.25 -7.86 -11.49
C GLN A 21 -17.60 -8.85 -10.53
N LYS A 22 -16.48 -9.42 -10.97
CA LYS A 22 -15.66 -10.30 -10.14
C LYS A 22 -15.31 -9.50 -8.90
N ALA A 23 -15.94 -9.78 -7.77
CA ALA A 23 -15.65 -9.12 -6.51
C ALA A 23 -14.14 -9.29 -6.28
N LYS A 24 -13.41 -8.16 -6.14
CA LYS A 24 -11.98 -8.18 -5.81
C LYS A 24 -11.88 -8.96 -4.51
N GLU A 25 -11.25 -10.12 -4.52
CA GLU A 25 -11.04 -10.91 -3.31
C GLU A 25 -10.38 -10.02 -2.27
N THR A 26 -11.06 -9.83 -1.15
CA THR A 26 -10.55 -8.99 -0.06
C THR A 26 -9.40 -9.76 0.59
N LYS A 27 -8.17 -9.33 0.33
CA LYS A 27 -6.98 -9.94 0.93
C LYS A 27 -7.08 -9.91 2.45
N THR A 28 -6.87 -11.05 3.08
CA THR A 28 -6.80 -11.18 4.53
C THR A 28 -5.35 -11.02 5.00
N TYR A 29 -5.10 -10.09 5.90
CA TYR A 29 -3.77 -9.85 6.47
C TYR A 29 -3.55 -10.66 7.74
N ALA A 30 -2.29 -11.02 8.03
CA ALA A 30 -1.94 -11.78 9.23
C ALA A 30 -2.21 -11.01 10.53
N VAL A 31 -2.07 -9.67 10.51
CA VAL A 31 -2.41 -8.80 11.63
C VAL A 31 -3.65 -8.02 11.30
N GLN A 32 -4.72 -8.29 12.02
CA GLN A 32 -6.03 -7.66 11.86
C GLN A 32 -6.45 -7.03 13.18
N LYS A 33 -6.91 -5.79 13.13
CA LYS A 33 -7.52 -5.05 14.23
C LYS A 33 -8.65 -4.21 13.66
N SER A 34 -9.65 -3.92 14.47
CA SER A 34 -10.68 -2.94 14.14
C SER A 34 -10.08 -1.53 13.96
N ASP A 35 -10.81 -0.67 13.27
CA ASP A 35 -10.39 0.73 13.09
C ASP A 35 -10.24 1.46 14.45
N ALA A 36 -11.10 1.13 15.42
CA ALA A 36 -11.04 1.67 16.78
C ALA A 36 -9.77 1.25 17.53
N GLU A 37 -9.36 -0.02 17.43
CA GLU A 37 -8.13 -0.53 18.04
C GLU A 37 -6.90 0.13 17.41
N TRP A 38 -6.82 0.21 16.07
CA TRP A 38 -5.73 0.92 15.41
C TRP A 38 -5.63 2.37 15.85
N LYS A 39 -6.77 3.06 15.98
CA LYS A 39 -6.82 4.45 16.40
C LYS A 39 -6.39 4.65 17.87
N ALA A 40 -6.66 3.66 18.71
CA ALA A 40 -6.26 3.71 20.14
C ALA A 40 -4.76 3.44 20.35
N GLU A 41 -4.15 2.59 19.48
CA GLU A 41 -2.77 2.15 19.65
C GLU A 41 -1.74 3.04 18.93
N LEU A 42 -2.15 3.63 17.79
CA LEU A 42 -1.22 4.39 16.95
C LEU A 42 -1.24 5.89 17.28
N PRO A 43 -0.07 6.55 17.24
CA PRO A 43 -0.03 8.01 17.18
C PRO A 43 -0.90 8.53 16.02
N GLU A 44 -1.50 9.70 16.18
CA GLU A 44 -2.45 10.26 15.24
C GLU A 44 -1.94 10.26 13.79
N MET A 45 -0.70 10.73 13.57
CA MET A 45 -0.10 10.75 12.22
C MET A 45 0.15 9.34 11.67
N ALA A 46 0.60 8.39 12.49
CA ALA A 46 0.78 7.00 12.08
C ALA A 46 -0.55 6.35 11.70
N TYR A 47 -1.60 6.58 12.47
CA TYR A 47 -2.95 6.12 12.14
C TYR A 47 -3.45 6.75 10.83
N TYR A 48 -3.28 8.08 10.67
CA TYR A 48 -3.66 8.78 9.44
C TYR A 48 -2.97 8.21 8.20
N VAL A 49 -1.67 7.96 8.29
CA VAL A 49 -0.89 7.37 7.19
C VAL A 49 -1.29 5.90 6.97
N LEU A 50 -1.12 5.05 7.97
CA LEU A 50 -1.27 3.60 7.82
C LEU A 50 -2.71 3.15 7.52
N ARG A 51 -3.74 3.84 8.07
CA ARG A 51 -5.13 3.37 8.03
C ARG A 51 -6.05 4.23 7.17
N LYS A 52 -5.67 5.48 6.88
CA LYS A 52 -6.44 6.40 6.02
C LYS A 52 -5.71 6.71 4.69
N ALA A 53 -4.58 6.02 4.43
CA ALA A 53 -3.71 6.25 3.28
C ALA A 53 -3.36 7.74 3.13
N GLY A 54 -3.04 8.38 4.25
CA GLY A 54 -2.60 9.77 4.30
C GLY A 54 -1.13 9.91 3.91
N THR A 55 -0.70 11.16 3.79
CA THR A 55 0.72 11.50 3.58
C THR A 55 1.09 12.58 4.57
N GLU A 56 2.19 12.38 5.30
CA GLU A 56 2.76 13.40 6.16
C GLU A 56 3.38 14.54 5.32
N ARG A 57 3.59 15.69 5.92
CA ARG A 57 4.26 16.81 5.24
C ARG A 57 5.73 16.44 4.95
N ALA A 58 6.24 16.82 3.78
CA ALA A 58 7.64 16.65 3.43
C ALA A 58 8.56 17.33 4.48
N PHE A 59 9.69 16.72 4.77
CA PHE A 59 10.71 17.21 5.73
C PHE A 59 10.22 17.31 7.19
N SER A 60 9.07 16.72 7.54
CA SER A 60 8.54 16.77 8.92
C SER A 60 8.85 15.52 9.74
N GLY A 61 9.14 14.41 9.09
CA GLY A 61 9.34 13.12 9.76
C GLY A 61 10.78 12.91 10.22
N PRO A 62 11.01 12.41 11.45
CA PRO A 62 12.36 12.27 12.02
C PRO A 62 13.24 11.23 11.31
N LEU A 63 12.65 10.30 10.56
CA LEU A 63 13.40 9.24 9.90
C LEU A 63 13.91 9.64 8.51
N ASN A 64 13.52 10.82 8.00
CA ASN A 64 14.06 11.31 6.74
C ASN A 64 15.59 11.40 6.79
N ASP A 65 16.13 12.03 7.82
CA ASP A 65 17.58 12.27 7.98
C ASP A 65 18.29 11.20 8.81
N ASN A 66 17.59 10.13 9.22
CA ASN A 66 18.20 9.04 9.98
C ASN A 66 19.23 8.28 9.13
N LYS A 67 20.51 8.27 9.59
CA LYS A 67 21.64 7.58 8.96
C LYS A 67 22.21 6.43 9.79
N LYS A 68 21.52 6.08 10.90
CA LYS A 68 21.95 4.98 11.77
C LYS A 68 21.78 3.64 11.08
N THR A 69 22.67 2.67 11.40
CA THR A 69 22.52 1.29 10.97
C THR A 69 21.43 0.58 11.75
N GLY A 70 20.54 -0.13 11.05
CA GLY A 70 19.42 -0.85 11.68
C GLY A 70 18.30 -1.17 10.71
N THR A 71 17.15 -1.54 11.27
CA THR A 71 15.97 -1.98 10.51
C THR A 71 14.81 -1.01 10.69
N TYR A 72 14.18 -0.63 9.59
CA TYR A 72 12.92 0.10 9.60
C TYR A 72 11.77 -0.90 9.59
N VAL A 73 10.90 -0.82 10.61
CA VAL A 73 9.76 -1.72 10.79
C VAL A 73 8.46 -0.96 10.64
N CYS A 74 7.38 -1.65 10.32
CA CYS A 74 6.04 -1.07 10.25
C CYS A 74 5.62 -0.51 11.61
N ALA A 75 5.24 0.75 11.70
CA ALA A 75 4.79 1.36 12.95
C ALA A 75 3.52 0.70 13.51
N GLY A 76 2.72 0.03 12.66
CA GLY A 76 1.50 -0.66 13.07
C GLY A 76 1.71 -2.05 13.63
N CYS A 77 2.56 -2.87 12.99
CA CYS A 77 2.66 -4.30 13.34
C CYS A 77 4.09 -4.80 13.55
N GLN A 78 5.07 -3.92 13.55
CA GLN A 78 6.50 -4.18 13.76
C GLN A 78 7.14 -5.15 12.74
N ALA A 79 6.47 -5.45 11.62
CA ALA A 79 7.07 -6.23 10.55
C ALA A 79 8.28 -5.49 9.97
N PRO A 80 9.45 -6.16 9.78
CA PRO A 80 10.61 -5.53 9.16
C PRO A 80 10.30 -5.21 7.69
N LEU A 81 10.55 -3.97 7.26
CA LEU A 81 10.21 -3.48 5.92
C LEU A 81 11.43 -3.11 5.10
N TYR A 82 12.41 -2.44 5.74
CA TYR A 82 13.59 -1.93 5.06
C TYR A 82 14.83 -2.08 5.95
N GLN A 83 15.97 -2.34 5.32
CA GLN A 83 17.27 -2.24 5.96
C GLN A 83 17.88 -0.84 5.72
N SER A 84 18.65 -0.35 6.67
CA SER A 84 19.29 0.97 6.56
C SER A 84 20.24 1.08 5.35
N GLU A 85 20.83 -0.02 4.91
CA GLU A 85 21.71 -0.08 3.73
C GLU A 85 21.01 0.22 2.40
N TYR A 86 19.67 0.05 2.36
CA TYR A 86 18.84 0.38 1.18
C TYR A 86 18.39 1.84 1.14
N LYS A 87 18.66 2.58 2.25
CA LYS A 87 18.23 3.98 2.39
C LYS A 87 19.20 4.93 1.71
N TYR A 88 18.66 5.91 1.01
CA TYR A 88 19.44 7.00 0.42
C TYR A 88 18.68 8.33 0.54
N ASP A 89 19.39 9.44 0.36
CA ASP A 89 18.80 10.78 0.30
C ASP A 89 18.33 11.07 -1.13
N SER A 90 17.04 11.10 -1.32
CA SER A 90 16.41 11.43 -2.60
C SER A 90 16.09 12.91 -2.76
N GLY A 91 16.29 13.74 -1.72
CA GLY A 91 15.88 15.14 -1.69
C GLY A 91 14.36 15.36 -1.66
N SER A 92 13.55 14.30 -1.61
CA SER A 92 12.08 14.41 -1.65
C SER A 92 11.45 14.88 -0.35
N GLY A 93 12.17 14.76 0.78
CA GLY A 93 11.69 15.10 2.12
C GLY A 93 10.98 13.97 2.85
N TRP A 94 11.03 12.75 2.31
CA TRP A 94 10.57 11.51 2.92
C TRP A 94 11.67 10.45 2.91
N PRO A 95 11.70 9.53 3.89
CA PRO A 95 12.57 8.36 3.86
C PRO A 95 12.48 7.64 2.52
N SER A 96 13.61 7.47 1.84
CA SER A 96 13.67 6.85 0.52
C SER A 96 14.60 5.65 0.52
N PHE A 97 14.15 4.56 -0.11
CA PHE A 97 14.88 3.31 -0.20
C PHE A 97 14.89 2.82 -1.66
N ASP A 98 15.97 2.17 -2.10
CA ASP A 98 16.06 1.62 -3.45
C ASP A 98 15.36 0.25 -3.59
N ARG A 99 15.12 -0.43 -2.47
CA ARG A 99 14.39 -1.70 -2.34
C ARG A 99 13.89 -1.88 -0.91
N GLY A 100 13.08 -2.91 -0.70
CA GLY A 100 12.63 -3.33 0.62
C GLY A 100 12.83 -4.81 0.86
N ILE A 101 12.25 -5.32 1.93
CA ILE A 101 12.17 -6.75 2.24
C ILE A 101 10.90 -7.27 1.56
N ASP A 102 11.03 -7.88 0.37
CA ASP A 102 9.95 -8.15 -0.59
C ASP A 102 8.77 -8.92 0.02
N ASP A 103 9.01 -9.96 0.82
CA ASP A 103 7.95 -10.75 1.46
C ASP A 103 7.08 -9.95 2.45
N ASN A 104 7.56 -8.78 2.87
CA ASN A 104 6.87 -7.92 3.83
C ASN A 104 6.24 -6.68 3.18
N LEU A 105 6.43 -6.49 1.87
CA LEU A 105 5.82 -5.43 1.09
C LEU A 105 4.72 -5.96 0.17
N GLU A 106 3.69 -5.18 0.02
CA GLU A 106 2.63 -5.37 -0.98
C GLU A 106 2.61 -4.18 -1.92
N TYR A 107 2.53 -4.47 -3.22
CA TYR A 107 2.41 -3.48 -4.28
C TYR A 107 0.97 -3.46 -4.77
N ASP A 108 0.31 -2.31 -4.72
CA ASP A 108 -1.06 -2.10 -5.22
C ASP A 108 -1.07 -0.90 -6.18
N VAL A 109 -2.22 -0.61 -6.77
CA VAL A 109 -2.40 0.55 -7.63
C VAL A 109 -3.32 1.56 -6.97
N ASP A 110 -2.84 2.78 -6.82
CA ASP A 110 -3.57 3.94 -6.28
C ASP A 110 -3.92 4.94 -7.38
N TYR A 111 -5.19 5.37 -7.42
CA TYR A 111 -5.71 6.39 -8.36
C TYR A 111 -6.15 7.68 -7.66
N LYS A 112 -5.80 7.85 -6.38
CA LYS A 112 -6.33 8.93 -5.52
C LYS A 112 -6.09 10.35 -6.05
N ILE A 113 -5.04 10.54 -6.84
CA ILE A 113 -4.68 11.85 -7.43
C ILE A 113 -4.98 11.95 -8.93
N GLY A 114 -5.83 11.06 -9.47
CA GLY A 114 -6.31 11.13 -10.85
C GLY A 114 -5.46 10.37 -11.88
N TYR A 115 -4.31 9.82 -11.51
CA TYR A 115 -3.50 8.92 -12.32
C TYR A 115 -2.97 7.74 -11.49
N PRO A 116 -2.62 6.59 -12.13
CA PRO A 116 -2.15 5.42 -11.41
C PRO A 116 -0.76 5.65 -10.80
N ARG A 117 -0.61 5.27 -9.53
CA ARG A 117 0.68 5.18 -8.82
C ARG A 117 0.83 3.80 -8.22
N THR A 118 2.06 3.33 -8.10
CA THR A 118 2.34 2.10 -7.35
C THR A 118 2.33 2.40 -5.86
N GLU A 119 1.27 1.97 -5.16
CA GLU A 119 1.16 2.07 -3.71
C GLU A 119 2.00 0.97 -3.05
N LEU A 120 2.70 1.32 -1.97
CA LEU A 120 3.40 0.41 -1.09
C LEU A 120 2.64 0.25 0.22
N LYS A 121 2.38 -1.01 0.60
CA LYS A 121 1.68 -1.38 1.82
C LYS A 121 2.46 -2.42 2.60
N CYS A 122 2.25 -2.47 3.90
CA CYS A 122 2.77 -3.56 4.73
C CYS A 122 2.00 -4.85 4.43
N ASN A 123 2.67 -5.90 3.95
CA ASN A 123 2.05 -7.19 3.61
C ASN A 123 1.52 -7.96 4.82
N LYS A 124 1.89 -7.58 6.06
CA LYS A 124 1.43 -8.23 7.30
C LYS A 124 0.14 -7.62 7.85
N CYS A 125 -0.08 -6.30 7.73
CA CYS A 125 -1.25 -5.63 8.31
C CYS A 125 -2.05 -4.77 7.32
N GLY A 126 -1.61 -4.67 6.06
CA GLY A 126 -2.27 -3.86 5.03
C GLY A 126 -2.11 -2.35 5.20
N GLY A 127 -1.26 -1.90 6.12
CA GLY A 127 -1.03 -0.47 6.35
C GLY A 127 -0.37 0.21 5.17
N HIS A 128 -0.91 1.38 4.74
CA HIS A 128 -0.30 2.20 3.71
C HIS A 128 1.06 2.74 4.19
N LEU A 129 2.09 2.61 3.37
CA LEU A 129 3.45 3.06 3.67
C LEU A 129 3.83 4.31 2.87
N GLY A 130 3.53 4.31 1.59
CA GLY A 130 3.93 5.31 0.61
C GLY A 130 3.77 4.80 -0.81
N HIS A 131 4.67 5.22 -1.70
CA HIS A 131 4.60 4.87 -3.13
C HIS A 131 5.98 4.53 -3.69
N ALA A 132 6.00 3.70 -4.74
CA ALA A 132 7.18 3.40 -5.52
C ALA A 132 7.20 4.20 -6.83
N PHE A 133 8.39 4.67 -7.20
CA PHE A 133 8.68 5.44 -8.41
C PHE A 133 9.88 4.85 -9.15
N ASN A 134 9.99 5.11 -10.47
CA ASN A 134 11.07 4.62 -11.33
C ASN A 134 12.19 5.68 -11.52
N ASP A 135 12.41 6.50 -10.50
CA ASP A 135 13.38 7.59 -10.50
C ASP A 135 14.45 7.44 -9.40
N GLY A 136 14.68 6.20 -8.97
CA GLY A 136 15.71 5.84 -8.00
C GLY A 136 17.11 5.68 -8.61
N PRO A 137 18.11 5.29 -7.79
CA PRO A 137 19.50 5.10 -8.22
C PRO A 137 19.60 4.00 -9.27
N ARG A 138 20.12 4.36 -10.46
CA ARG A 138 20.24 3.44 -11.60
C ARG A 138 21.30 2.36 -11.41
N GLU A 139 22.29 2.62 -10.57
CA GLU A 139 23.36 1.72 -10.16
C GLU A 139 22.88 0.58 -9.25
N THR A 140 21.67 0.68 -8.72
CA THR A 140 21.01 -0.37 -7.93
C THR A 140 19.76 -0.90 -8.65
N THR A 141 18.57 -0.56 -8.18
CA THR A 141 17.31 -1.06 -8.74
C THR A 141 16.64 -0.10 -9.72
N GLY A 142 17.05 1.18 -9.74
CA GLY A 142 16.34 2.24 -10.43
C GLY A 142 15.02 2.64 -9.78
N MET A 143 14.64 1.98 -8.67
CA MET A 143 13.40 2.24 -7.95
C MET A 143 13.64 3.19 -6.77
N ARG A 144 12.62 3.98 -6.46
CA ARG A 144 12.55 4.77 -5.24
C ARG A 144 11.27 4.43 -4.49
N HIS A 145 11.42 3.76 -3.36
CA HIS A 145 10.35 3.59 -2.39
C HIS A 145 10.32 4.83 -1.50
N CYS A 146 9.34 5.71 -1.71
CA CYS A 146 9.14 6.95 -0.96
C CYS A 146 8.14 6.68 0.17
N ILE A 147 8.63 6.63 1.42
CA ILE A 147 7.89 6.09 2.55
C ILE A 147 7.66 7.18 3.58
N ASN A 148 6.44 7.25 4.12
CA ASN A 148 6.13 8.16 5.23
C ASN A 148 6.92 7.75 6.48
N SER A 149 7.61 8.69 7.10
CA SER A 149 8.31 8.48 8.37
C SER A 149 7.36 7.97 9.47
N ALA A 150 6.15 8.53 9.51
CA ALA A 150 5.10 8.13 10.46
C ALA A 150 4.58 6.69 10.26
N ALA A 151 4.85 6.06 9.10
CA ALA A 151 4.53 4.65 8.88
C ALA A 151 5.58 3.69 9.41
N LEU A 152 6.72 4.20 9.88
CA LEU A 152 7.90 3.44 10.26
C LEU A 152 8.28 3.68 11.73
N ASN A 153 8.81 2.64 12.37
CA ASN A 153 9.70 2.74 13.50
C ASN A 153 11.11 2.31 13.08
N PHE A 154 12.13 2.72 13.84
CA PHE A 154 13.52 2.34 13.57
C PHE A 154 14.07 1.56 14.75
N ILE A 155 14.67 0.40 14.49
CA ILE A 155 15.36 -0.45 15.46
C ILE A 155 16.85 -0.41 15.11
N PRO A 156 17.70 0.18 15.97
CA PRO A 156 19.15 0.18 15.81
C PRO A 156 19.71 -1.24 15.77
N ALA A 157 20.81 -1.45 15.03
CA ALA A 157 21.43 -2.78 14.88
C ALA A 157 22.01 -3.33 16.19
N ASP A 158 22.43 -2.47 17.10
CA ASP A 158 22.94 -2.79 18.43
C ASP A 158 21.85 -3.15 19.45
N GLU A 159 20.59 -2.87 19.13
CA GLU A 159 19.41 -3.24 19.93
C GLU A 159 18.65 -4.47 19.35
N THR A 160 19.16 -5.06 18.29
CA THR A 160 18.56 -6.28 17.73
C THR A 160 18.99 -7.50 18.55
N PRO A 161 18.06 -8.27 19.15
CA PRO A 161 18.36 -9.41 20.01
C PRO A 161 19.00 -10.57 19.25
#